data_0cf9cb1cc8ded2736f03d894b6b11a19
#
_entry.id   0cf9cb1cc8ded2736f03d894b6b11a19
#
_cell.length_a   1.000
_cell.length_b   1.000
_cell.length_c   1.000
_cell.angle_alpha   90.00
_cell.angle_beta   90.00
_cell.angle_gamma   90.00
#
_symmetry.space_group_name_H-M   'P 1'
#
loop_
_entity.id
_entity.type
_entity.pdbx_description
1 polymer ?
#
loop_
_entity_poly.entity_id
_entity_poly.type
_entity_poly.pdbx_seq_one_letter_code
_entity_poly.pdbx_strand_id
1 'polypeptide(L)'
;EQVFNDMKTVIEERGINTFKHFLAYKGALMVNDDELYASFSRLADLGGIAMVHAENGDVVAELSAKLLADGNNGPEAHAYSRPSQVEGEATNRAIMIADMAGVPLYVVHTSCEEAHEAIRRARQAGKRVWGEPLIQHLTLDETEYFNKDWDHAARRVMSPPFRNKKHQDSLWAGLQAGSLSVVATDHCAFTTEQKRFGVGDFTKIPNGTGGLEDRLPMLWTHGVRTGRLTMNEFVAVTSTNIAKILNCYPKKGAVLVGADADLIVWDPEKSKTIKASTQQSAID
;
A
#
# COMPACT_ATOMS: atom_id res chain seq x y z
N GLU A 1 7.50 27.44 -1.34
CA GLU A 1 8.06 27.86 -2.65
C GLU A 1 9.11 26.85 -3.14
N GLN A 2 10.09 26.48 -2.33
CA GLN A 2 11.11 25.52 -2.73
C GLN A 2 10.53 24.19 -3.21
N VAL A 3 9.63 23.56 -2.44
CA VAL A 3 8.98 22.29 -2.80
C VAL A 3 8.29 22.37 -4.18
N PHE A 4 7.61 23.47 -4.47
CA PHE A 4 6.94 23.69 -5.76
C PHE A 4 7.90 23.77 -6.95
N ASN A 5 9.08 24.37 -6.74
CA ASN A 5 10.12 24.42 -7.76
C ASN A 5 10.80 23.06 -7.93
N ASP A 6 11.07 22.36 -6.83
CA ASP A 6 11.65 21.02 -6.85
C ASP A 6 10.73 20.01 -7.55
N MET A 7 9.40 20.09 -7.33
CA MET A 7 8.41 19.25 -8.04
C MET A 7 8.50 19.44 -9.56
N LYS A 8 8.62 20.71 -10.02
CA LYS A 8 8.78 21.01 -11.44
C LYS A 8 10.05 20.41 -11.98
N THR A 9 11.19 20.67 -11.33
CA THR A 9 12.49 20.15 -11.72
C THR A 9 12.50 18.61 -11.82
N VAL A 10 11.91 17.94 -10.83
CA VAL A 10 11.83 16.47 -10.78
C VAL A 10 11.00 15.93 -11.97
N ILE A 11 9.89 16.57 -12.32
CA ILE A 11 9.06 16.15 -13.46
C ILE A 11 9.75 16.48 -14.80
N GLU A 12 10.15 17.74 -15.01
CA GLU A 12 10.61 18.22 -16.32
C GLU A 12 12.02 17.75 -16.67
N GLU A 13 12.93 17.67 -15.67
CA GLU A 13 14.33 17.34 -15.92
C GLU A 13 14.66 15.87 -15.63
N ARG A 14 13.95 15.22 -14.72
CA ARG A 14 14.21 13.83 -14.31
C ARG A 14 13.18 12.82 -14.80
N GLY A 15 12.05 13.28 -15.32
CA GLY A 15 10.98 12.43 -15.83
C GLY A 15 10.24 11.63 -14.74
N ILE A 16 10.36 12.04 -13.47
CA ILE A 16 9.69 11.40 -12.35
C ILE A 16 8.40 12.17 -12.06
N ASN A 17 7.25 11.55 -12.28
CA ASN A 17 5.95 12.22 -12.26
C ASN A 17 5.02 11.79 -11.11
N THR A 18 5.51 11.03 -10.15
CA THR A 18 4.71 10.56 -8.99
C THR A 18 5.24 11.14 -7.70
N PHE A 19 4.32 11.64 -6.85
CA PHE A 19 4.68 12.27 -5.56
C PHE A 19 3.83 11.71 -4.45
N LYS A 20 4.49 11.19 -3.40
CA LYS A 20 3.86 10.57 -2.24
C LYS A 20 3.57 11.59 -1.14
N HIS A 21 2.35 11.56 -0.63
CA HIS A 21 1.87 12.34 0.52
C HIS A 21 1.43 11.41 1.63
N PHE A 22 1.60 11.82 2.87
CA PHE A 22 1.18 11.09 4.04
C PHE A 22 0.09 11.84 4.78
N LEU A 23 -1.06 11.19 5.00
CA LEU A 23 -2.16 11.71 5.81
C LEU A 23 -2.08 11.22 7.27
N ALA A 24 -1.04 10.46 7.58
CA ALA A 24 -0.69 9.95 8.91
C ALA A 24 0.75 10.33 9.29
N TYR A 25 1.22 9.82 10.43
CA TYR A 25 2.51 10.14 11.04
C TYR A 25 2.59 11.60 11.50
N LYS A 26 1.61 12.01 12.31
CA LYS A 26 1.48 13.35 12.92
C LYS A 26 2.79 13.78 13.60
N GLY A 27 3.22 15.00 13.29
CA GLY A 27 4.48 15.55 13.79
C GLY A 27 5.75 15.09 13.07
N ALA A 28 5.63 14.22 12.04
CA ALA A 28 6.76 13.75 11.24
C ALA A 28 6.53 13.93 9.73
N LEU A 29 5.65 13.16 9.12
CA LEU A 29 5.43 13.14 7.66
C LEU A 29 4.05 13.65 7.24
N MET A 30 3.12 13.79 8.18
CA MET A 30 1.75 14.16 7.89
C MET A 30 1.66 15.55 7.29
N VAL A 31 0.92 15.66 6.18
CA VAL A 31 0.52 16.94 5.57
C VAL A 31 -0.93 17.26 5.92
N ASN A 32 -1.24 18.53 6.08
CA ASN A 32 -2.60 19.05 6.31
C ASN A 32 -3.37 19.15 4.98
N ASP A 33 -4.68 19.33 5.05
CA ASP A 33 -5.54 19.36 3.87
C ASP A 33 -5.26 20.56 2.93
N ASP A 34 -4.83 21.69 3.46
CA ASP A 34 -4.41 22.86 2.69
C ASP A 34 -3.09 22.61 1.93
N GLU A 35 -2.12 22.00 2.59
CA GLU A 35 -0.85 21.58 1.98
C GLU A 35 -1.08 20.50 0.91
N LEU A 36 -1.98 19.55 1.21
CA LEU A 36 -2.36 18.48 0.28
C LEU A 36 -3.02 19.07 -0.97
N TYR A 37 -3.99 19.96 -0.81
CA TYR A 37 -4.68 20.62 -1.94
C TYR A 37 -3.71 21.45 -2.78
N ALA A 38 -2.83 22.22 -2.14
CA ALA A 38 -1.83 23.03 -2.84
C ALA A 38 -0.86 22.16 -3.66
N SER A 39 -0.36 21.05 -3.06
CA SER A 39 0.51 20.10 -3.76
C SER A 39 -0.21 19.37 -4.90
N PHE A 40 -1.45 18.95 -4.69
CA PHE A 40 -2.28 18.29 -5.71
C PHE A 40 -2.57 19.21 -6.89
N SER A 41 -2.90 20.48 -6.64
CA SER A 41 -3.10 21.48 -7.70
C SER A 41 -1.82 21.69 -8.50
N ARG A 42 -0.66 21.76 -7.82
CA ARG A 42 0.63 21.86 -8.50
C ARG A 42 0.93 20.63 -9.38
N LEU A 43 0.62 19.43 -8.91
CA LEU A 43 0.77 18.20 -9.69
C LEU A 43 -0.15 18.16 -10.91
N ALA A 44 -1.38 18.67 -10.78
CA ALA A 44 -2.30 18.78 -11.91
C ALA A 44 -1.73 19.68 -13.00
N ASP A 45 -1.18 20.84 -12.64
CA ASP A 45 -0.53 21.78 -13.58
C ASP A 45 0.68 21.15 -14.29
N LEU A 46 1.43 20.30 -13.60
CA LEU A 46 2.64 19.64 -14.12
C LEU A 46 2.38 18.29 -14.80
N GLY A 47 1.13 17.82 -14.84
CA GLY A 47 0.78 16.51 -15.40
C GLY A 47 1.28 15.32 -14.57
N GLY A 48 1.46 15.52 -13.26
CA GLY A 48 1.91 14.48 -12.33
C GLY A 48 0.77 13.60 -11.82
N ILE A 49 1.14 12.62 -10.99
CA ILE A 49 0.23 11.71 -10.29
C ILE A 49 0.45 11.88 -8.78
N ALA A 50 -0.60 12.18 -8.05
CA ALA A 50 -0.57 12.21 -6.59
C ALA A 50 -0.66 10.78 -6.04
N MET A 51 0.17 10.47 -5.04
CA MET A 51 0.10 9.21 -4.28
C MET A 51 -0.14 9.52 -2.81
N VAL A 52 -0.95 8.71 -2.14
CA VAL A 52 -1.28 8.93 -0.73
C VAL A 52 -1.14 7.67 0.11
N HIS A 53 -0.49 7.81 1.27
CA HIS A 53 -0.74 6.98 2.45
C HIS A 53 -1.96 7.54 3.16
N ALA A 54 -3.08 6.84 3.09
CA ALA A 54 -4.38 7.36 3.50
C ALA A 54 -4.84 6.72 4.82
N GLU A 55 -4.35 7.22 5.94
CA GLU A 55 -4.89 6.98 7.28
C GLU A 55 -5.09 8.33 7.98
N ASN A 56 -6.17 8.52 8.74
CA ASN A 56 -6.43 9.75 9.49
C ASN A 56 -5.45 9.87 10.66
N GLY A 57 -4.37 10.63 10.46
CA GLY A 57 -3.26 10.73 11.41
C GLY A 57 -3.64 11.36 12.75
N ASP A 58 -4.60 12.26 12.79
CA ASP A 58 -5.09 12.85 14.04
C ASP A 58 -5.79 11.81 14.90
N VAL A 59 -6.71 11.05 14.32
CA VAL A 59 -7.43 9.98 15.03
C VAL A 59 -6.48 8.85 15.44
N VAL A 60 -5.55 8.47 14.58
CA VAL A 60 -4.52 7.46 14.92
C VAL A 60 -3.67 7.92 16.11
N ALA A 61 -3.28 9.19 16.17
CA ALA A 61 -2.49 9.73 17.27
C ALA A 61 -3.27 9.68 18.61
N GLU A 62 -4.54 10.09 18.61
CA GLU A 62 -5.42 10.06 19.79
C GLU A 62 -5.68 8.62 20.27
N LEU A 63 -5.97 7.69 19.35
CA LEU A 63 -6.17 6.28 19.71
C LEU A 63 -4.89 5.65 20.27
N SER A 64 -3.73 5.97 19.70
CA SER A 64 -2.44 5.48 20.18
C SER A 64 -2.14 5.98 21.60
N ALA A 65 -2.35 7.27 21.85
CA ALA A 65 -2.16 7.87 23.17
C ALA A 65 -3.08 7.24 24.22
N LYS A 66 -4.36 7.03 23.86
CA LYS A 66 -5.33 6.37 24.74
C LYS A 66 -4.92 4.94 25.07
N LEU A 67 -4.55 4.14 24.07
CA LEU A 67 -4.14 2.75 24.28
C LEU A 67 -2.93 2.64 25.22
N LEU A 68 -1.92 3.51 25.04
CA LEU A 68 -0.77 3.57 25.94
C LEU A 68 -1.16 3.94 27.37
N ALA A 69 -2.05 4.93 27.53
CA ALA A 69 -2.56 5.35 28.84
C ALA A 69 -3.33 4.23 29.54
N ASP A 70 -4.04 3.41 28.78
CA ASP A 70 -4.79 2.23 29.26
C ASP A 70 -3.88 1.00 29.52
N GLY A 71 -2.56 1.11 29.29
CA GLY A 71 -1.59 0.05 29.51
C GLY A 71 -1.50 -0.98 28.36
N ASN A 72 -2.11 -0.72 27.19
CA ASN A 72 -2.03 -1.56 26.00
C ASN A 72 -0.75 -1.22 25.22
N ASN A 73 0.33 -1.92 25.51
CA ASN A 73 1.68 -1.59 25.03
C ASN A 73 2.23 -2.59 24.00
N GLY A 74 1.51 -3.69 23.74
CA GLY A 74 1.93 -4.77 22.83
C GLY A 74 1.67 -4.49 21.37
N PRO A 75 2.19 -5.35 20.46
CA PRO A 75 2.01 -5.20 19.02
C PRO A 75 0.54 -5.17 18.56
N GLU A 76 -0.37 -5.82 19.28
CA GLU A 76 -1.81 -5.81 19.00
C GLU A 76 -2.44 -4.41 19.11
N ALA A 77 -1.90 -3.57 19.98
CA ALA A 77 -2.35 -2.19 20.15
C ALA A 77 -2.11 -1.35 18.87
N HIS A 78 -1.12 -1.73 18.06
CA HIS A 78 -0.91 -1.10 16.76
C HIS A 78 -2.14 -1.25 15.85
N ALA A 79 -2.72 -2.44 15.75
CA ALA A 79 -3.93 -2.67 14.97
C ALA A 79 -5.14 -1.93 15.55
N TYR A 80 -5.29 -1.91 16.87
CA TYR A 80 -6.39 -1.19 17.54
C TYR A 80 -6.31 0.33 17.37
N SER A 81 -5.11 0.90 17.27
CA SER A 81 -4.92 2.33 17.05
C SER A 81 -5.26 2.77 15.60
N ARG A 82 -5.44 1.81 14.69
CA ARG A 82 -5.61 2.04 13.25
C ARG A 82 -6.81 1.25 12.69
N PRO A 83 -8.04 1.47 13.21
CA PRO A 83 -9.22 0.79 12.69
C PRO A 83 -9.45 1.11 11.21
N SER A 84 -10.17 0.24 10.49
CA SER A 84 -10.39 0.39 9.05
C SER A 84 -11.05 1.73 8.64
N GLN A 85 -11.83 2.31 9.56
CA GLN A 85 -12.50 3.60 9.36
C GLN A 85 -11.51 4.76 9.17
N VAL A 86 -10.35 4.75 9.83
CA VAL A 86 -9.35 5.83 9.65
C VAL A 86 -8.74 5.80 8.25
N GLU A 87 -8.64 4.62 7.65
CA GLU A 87 -8.19 4.44 6.28
C GLU A 87 -9.28 4.80 5.26
N GLY A 88 -10.51 4.32 5.48
CA GLY A 88 -11.65 4.62 4.62
C GLY A 88 -11.98 6.12 4.55
N GLU A 89 -11.98 6.82 5.70
CA GLU A 89 -12.19 8.26 5.77
C GLU A 89 -11.09 9.01 5.01
N ALA A 90 -9.83 8.74 5.32
CA ALA A 90 -8.70 9.42 4.70
C ALA A 90 -8.62 9.16 3.19
N THR A 91 -8.94 7.93 2.74
CA THR A 91 -9.03 7.58 1.31
C THR A 91 -10.12 8.42 0.62
N ASN A 92 -11.32 8.48 1.20
CA ASN A 92 -12.41 9.26 0.62
C ASN A 92 -12.08 10.76 0.60
N ARG A 93 -11.49 11.31 1.66
CA ARG A 93 -11.06 12.71 1.74
C ARG A 93 -10.01 13.03 0.68
N ALA A 94 -8.97 12.20 0.53
CA ALA A 94 -7.96 12.37 -0.50
C ALA A 94 -8.56 12.34 -1.92
N ILE A 95 -9.51 11.45 -2.19
CA ILE A 95 -10.23 11.37 -3.47
C ILE A 95 -10.98 12.67 -3.76
N MET A 96 -11.69 13.24 -2.77
CA MET A 96 -12.43 14.48 -2.94
C MET A 96 -11.48 15.65 -3.19
N ILE A 97 -10.37 15.74 -2.48
CA ILE A 97 -9.35 16.78 -2.67
C ILE A 97 -8.70 16.66 -4.04
N ALA A 98 -8.35 15.44 -4.47
CA ALA A 98 -7.78 15.19 -5.80
C ALA A 98 -8.73 15.56 -6.93
N ASP A 99 -10.02 15.29 -6.77
CA ASP A 99 -11.05 15.66 -7.75
C ASP A 99 -11.18 17.18 -7.88
N MET A 100 -11.19 17.91 -6.77
CA MET A 100 -11.20 19.38 -6.78
C MET A 100 -9.94 19.97 -7.43
N ALA A 101 -8.80 19.37 -7.18
CA ALA A 101 -7.52 19.79 -7.77
C ALA A 101 -7.34 19.35 -9.25
N GLY A 102 -8.16 18.41 -9.73
CA GLY A 102 -8.04 17.86 -11.09
C GLY A 102 -6.87 16.92 -11.31
N VAL A 103 -6.26 16.35 -10.25
CA VAL A 103 -5.09 15.47 -10.31
C VAL A 103 -5.50 14.00 -10.27
N PRO A 104 -4.82 13.10 -11.04
CA PRO A 104 -4.97 11.66 -10.85
C PRO A 104 -4.43 11.23 -9.47
N LEU A 105 -5.14 10.30 -8.81
CA LEU A 105 -4.79 9.82 -7.48
C LEU A 105 -4.47 8.34 -7.46
N TYR A 106 -3.36 7.98 -6.82
CA TYR A 106 -2.97 6.60 -6.55
C TYR A 106 -2.95 6.37 -5.02
N VAL A 107 -3.87 5.53 -4.56
CA VAL A 107 -3.97 5.13 -3.15
C VAL A 107 -3.10 3.89 -2.95
N VAL A 108 -1.96 4.05 -2.27
CA VAL A 108 -1.03 2.95 -2.00
C VAL A 108 -1.57 2.04 -0.89
N HIS A 109 -1.10 0.81 -0.80
CA HIS A 109 -1.33 -0.17 0.29
C HIS A 109 -2.78 -0.17 0.84
N THR A 110 -3.79 -0.15 -0.03
CA THR A 110 -5.20 -0.26 0.35
C THR A 110 -5.46 -1.57 1.09
N SER A 111 -5.89 -1.51 2.36
CA SER A 111 -5.95 -2.68 3.22
C SER A 111 -7.36 -3.10 3.63
N CYS A 112 -8.38 -2.27 3.39
CA CYS A 112 -9.73 -2.49 3.93
C CYS A 112 -10.85 -2.23 2.93
N GLU A 113 -12.04 -2.76 3.27
CA GLU A 113 -13.26 -2.62 2.49
C GLU A 113 -13.69 -1.16 2.32
N GLU A 114 -13.60 -0.35 3.39
CA GLU A 114 -14.02 1.06 3.38
C GLU A 114 -13.20 1.90 2.39
N ALA A 115 -11.90 1.67 2.35
CA ALA A 115 -11.02 2.33 1.39
C ALA A 115 -11.27 1.83 -0.05
N HIS A 116 -11.41 0.50 -0.24
CA HIS A 116 -11.76 -0.07 -1.53
C HIS A 116 -13.10 0.48 -2.05
N GLU A 117 -14.11 0.58 -1.21
CA GLU A 117 -15.42 1.10 -1.59
C GLU A 117 -15.36 2.59 -2.03
N ALA A 118 -14.56 3.41 -1.36
CA ALA A 118 -14.33 4.80 -1.77
C ALA A 118 -13.67 4.85 -3.17
N ILE A 119 -12.64 4.02 -3.41
CA ILE A 119 -11.97 3.92 -4.70
C ILE A 119 -12.94 3.44 -5.79
N ARG A 120 -13.71 2.38 -5.51
CA ARG A 120 -14.70 1.80 -6.44
C ARG A 120 -15.71 2.85 -6.89
N ARG A 121 -16.32 3.59 -5.95
CA ARG A 121 -17.28 4.67 -6.26
C ARG A 121 -16.65 5.76 -7.12
N ALA A 122 -15.44 6.19 -6.79
CA ALA A 122 -14.73 7.20 -7.56
C ALA A 122 -14.49 6.75 -9.01
N ARG A 123 -14.03 5.51 -9.20
CA ARG A 123 -13.80 4.94 -10.54
C ARG A 123 -15.09 4.79 -11.34
N GLN A 124 -16.19 4.36 -10.70
CA GLN A 124 -17.51 4.28 -11.34
C GLN A 124 -18.03 5.67 -11.77
N ALA A 125 -17.67 6.72 -11.04
CA ALA A 125 -17.94 8.10 -11.41
C ALA A 125 -16.96 8.66 -12.48
N GLY A 126 -16.11 7.83 -13.06
CA GLY A 126 -15.16 8.22 -14.12
C GLY A 126 -13.91 8.96 -13.63
N LYS A 127 -13.66 9.01 -12.32
CA LYS A 127 -12.46 9.66 -11.77
C LYS A 127 -11.21 8.83 -11.98
N ARG A 128 -10.07 9.48 -12.19
CA ARG A 128 -8.77 8.82 -12.36
C ARG A 128 -8.17 8.48 -10.99
N VAL A 129 -8.70 7.42 -10.38
CA VAL A 129 -8.26 6.91 -9.08
C VAL A 129 -7.84 5.45 -9.22
N TRP A 130 -6.71 5.08 -8.62
CA TRP A 130 -6.22 3.70 -8.57
C TRP A 130 -5.96 3.30 -7.13
N GLY A 131 -6.17 2.02 -6.85
CA GLY A 131 -5.89 1.41 -5.55
C GLY A 131 -4.95 0.23 -5.69
N GLU A 132 -4.13 0.03 -4.67
CA GLU A 132 -3.05 -0.95 -4.63
C GLU A 132 -3.10 -1.71 -3.31
N PRO A 133 -3.73 -2.90 -3.24
CA PRO A 133 -3.55 -3.77 -2.09
C PRO A 133 -2.15 -4.39 -2.08
N LEU A 134 -1.66 -4.72 -0.89
CA LEU A 134 -0.42 -5.47 -0.74
C LEU A 134 -0.70 -6.97 -0.67
N ILE A 135 0.30 -7.77 -1.10
CA ILE A 135 0.20 -9.23 -0.98
C ILE A 135 -0.01 -9.68 0.48
N GLN A 136 0.57 -8.96 1.44
CA GLN A 136 0.41 -9.22 2.86
C GLN A 136 -1.05 -9.02 3.29
N HIS A 137 -1.70 -7.92 2.88
CA HIS A 137 -3.12 -7.64 3.18
C HIS A 137 -4.08 -8.67 2.55
N LEU A 138 -3.68 -9.27 1.42
CA LEU A 138 -4.46 -10.29 0.72
C LEU A 138 -4.35 -11.69 1.35
N THR A 139 -3.33 -11.94 2.17
CA THR A 139 -2.97 -13.30 2.62
C THR A 139 -2.81 -13.47 4.13
N LEU A 140 -2.51 -12.39 4.86
CA LEU A 140 -2.37 -12.37 6.32
C LEU A 140 -3.51 -11.54 6.92
N ASP A 141 -3.91 -11.86 8.15
CA ASP A 141 -4.98 -11.17 8.85
C ASP A 141 -4.54 -10.72 10.26
N GLU A 142 -5.42 -9.99 10.94
CA GLU A 142 -5.15 -9.39 12.26
C GLU A 142 -4.81 -10.41 13.36
N THR A 143 -5.11 -11.71 13.17
CA THR A 143 -4.78 -12.74 14.15
C THR A 143 -3.28 -12.91 14.36
N GLU A 144 -2.47 -12.47 13.40
CA GLU A 144 -1.01 -12.44 13.52
C GLU A 144 -0.52 -11.59 14.69
N TYR A 145 -1.27 -10.52 15.07
CA TYR A 145 -0.92 -9.64 16.18
C TYR A 145 -1.22 -10.23 17.55
N PHE A 146 -2.08 -11.25 17.63
CA PHE A 146 -2.46 -11.90 18.90
C PHE A 146 -1.58 -13.10 19.24
N ASN A 147 -0.47 -13.31 18.51
CA ASN A 147 0.48 -14.36 18.84
C ASN A 147 1.13 -14.07 20.21
N LYS A 148 1.25 -15.11 21.03
CA LYS A 148 1.89 -15.02 22.37
C LYS A 148 3.39 -14.72 22.30
N ASP A 149 4.04 -15.07 21.20
CA ASP A 149 5.40 -14.65 20.91
C ASP A 149 5.40 -13.20 20.44
N TRP A 150 5.90 -12.31 21.28
CA TRP A 150 5.98 -10.88 21.01
C TRP A 150 6.76 -10.58 19.71
N ASP A 151 7.88 -11.26 19.51
CA ASP A 151 8.71 -11.08 18.32
C ASP A 151 7.94 -11.48 17.05
N HIS A 152 7.17 -12.55 17.10
CA HIS A 152 6.30 -12.94 16.00
C HIS A 152 5.31 -11.84 15.66
N ALA A 153 4.57 -11.35 16.64
CA ALA A 153 3.58 -10.30 16.46
C ALA A 153 4.22 -8.98 15.98
N ALA A 154 5.34 -8.57 16.58
CA ALA A 154 6.05 -7.35 16.23
C ALA A 154 6.61 -7.37 14.79
N ARG A 155 7.08 -8.51 14.31
CA ARG A 155 7.53 -8.66 12.91
C ARG A 155 6.41 -8.42 11.89
N ARG A 156 5.13 -8.49 12.29
CA ARG A 156 3.94 -8.24 11.45
C ARG A 156 3.46 -6.79 11.50
N VAL A 157 4.01 -5.96 12.39
CA VAL A 157 3.63 -4.54 12.50
C VAL A 157 4.04 -3.77 11.26
N MET A 158 3.03 -3.24 10.56
CA MET A 158 3.13 -2.36 9.38
C MET A 158 1.93 -1.42 9.33
N SER A 159 1.98 -0.37 8.52
CA SER A 159 0.89 0.60 8.36
C SER A 159 0.50 0.77 6.89
N PRO A 160 -0.79 0.57 6.56
CA PRO A 160 -1.89 0.12 7.42
C PRO A 160 -1.68 -1.30 7.96
N PRO A 161 -2.27 -1.65 9.13
CA PRO A 161 -2.11 -2.98 9.70
C PRO A 161 -2.90 -4.04 8.91
N PHE A 162 -2.60 -5.32 9.16
CA PHE A 162 -3.46 -6.41 8.73
C PHE A 162 -4.84 -6.27 9.34
N ARG A 163 -5.86 -6.62 8.57
CA ARG A 163 -7.26 -6.46 8.92
C ARG A 163 -7.93 -7.80 9.19
N ASN A 164 -9.15 -7.75 9.71
CA ASN A 164 -10.01 -8.91 9.77
C ASN A 164 -10.18 -9.52 8.37
N LYS A 165 -10.26 -10.84 8.32
CA LYS A 165 -10.33 -11.62 7.08
C LYS A 165 -11.44 -11.18 6.11
N LYS A 166 -12.56 -10.63 6.61
CA LYS A 166 -13.63 -10.10 5.75
C LYS A 166 -13.14 -9.04 4.75
N HIS A 167 -12.13 -8.24 5.12
CA HIS A 167 -11.56 -7.22 4.23
C HIS A 167 -10.79 -7.84 3.06
N GLN A 168 -10.19 -9.03 3.25
CA GLN A 168 -9.51 -9.74 2.16
C GLN A 168 -10.48 -10.08 1.02
N ASP A 169 -11.70 -10.51 1.34
CA ASP A 169 -12.70 -10.84 0.32
C ASP A 169 -13.06 -9.62 -0.52
N SER A 170 -13.17 -8.44 0.10
CA SER A 170 -13.38 -7.18 -0.61
C SER A 170 -12.19 -6.82 -1.51
N LEU A 171 -10.95 -6.99 -1.04
CA LEU A 171 -9.76 -6.71 -1.83
C LEU A 171 -9.62 -7.66 -3.03
N TRP A 172 -9.85 -8.97 -2.85
CA TRP A 172 -9.86 -9.94 -3.93
C TRP A 172 -10.94 -9.65 -4.97
N ALA A 173 -12.16 -9.33 -4.52
CA ALA A 173 -13.25 -8.92 -5.41
C ALA A 173 -12.89 -7.63 -6.18
N GLY A 174 -12.19 -6.70 -5.54
CA GLY A 174 -11.72 -5.48 -6.17
C GLY A 174 -10.70 -5.71 -7.28
N LEU A 175 -9.79 -6.68 -7.11
CA LEU A 175 -8.83 -7.09 -8.14
C LEU A 175 -9.53 -7.76 -9.33
N GLN A 176 -10.47 -8.67 -9.06
CA GLN A 176 -11.27 -9.33 -10.11
C GLN A 176 -12.12 -8.34 -10.92
N ALA A 177 -12.78 -7.40 -10.24
CA ALA A 177 -13.62 -6.39 -10.88
C ALA A 177 -12.83 -5.25 -11.53
N GLY A 178 -11.50 -5.18 -11.33
CA GLY A 178 -10.63 -4.12 -11.84
C GLY A 178 -10.79 -2.78 -11.11
N SER A 179 -11.52 -2.72 -9.99
CA SER A 179 -11.60 -1.51 -9.16
C SER A 179 -10.32 -1.27 -8.34
N LEU A 180 -9.60 -2.34 -8.01
CA LEU A 180 -8.20 -2.28 -7.57
C LEU A 180 -7.28 -2.68 -8.72
N SER A 181 -6.16 -1.99 -8.89
CA SER A 181 -5.43 -1.99 -10.16
C SER A 181 -4.10 -2.71 -10.12
N VAL A 182 -3.42 -2.74 -8.98
CA VAL A 182 -2.05 -3.23 -8.84
C VAL A 182 -1.93 -3.98 -7.51
N VAL A 183 -1.07 -5.01 -7.47
CA VAL A 183 -0.66 -5.66 -6.21
C VAL A 183 0.80 -5.35 -5.96
N ALA A 184 1.12 -4.77 -4.80
CA ALA A 184 2.47 -4.41 -4.39
C ALA A 184 2.91 -5.11 -3.10
N THR A 185 3.98 -4.63 -2.48
CA THR A 185 4.56 -5.19 -1.25
C THR A 185 4.78 -4.17 -0.14
N ASP A 186 4.95 -2.91 -0.47
CA ASP A 186 5.47 -1.91 0.47
C ASP A 186 6.65 -2.46 1.28
N HIS A 187 7.61 -3.08 0.58
CA HIS A 187 8.72 -3.79 1.20
C HIS A 187 9.57 -2.84 2.04
N CYS A 188 9.46 -2.98 3.35
CA CYS A 188 10.22 -2.23 4.34
C CYS A 188 10.62 -3.19 5.46
N ALA A 189 11.73 -3.89 5.23
CA ALA A 189 12.19 -4.97 6.10
C ALA A 189 12.95 -4.45 7.31
N PHE A 190 12.64 -4.99 8.49
CA PHE A 190 13.33 -4.75 9.74
C PHE A 190 13.71 -6.08 10.39
N THR A 191 14.87 -6.13 11.03
CA THR A 191 15.25 -7.29 11.86
C THR A 191 14.41 -7.34 13.14
N THR A 192 14.34 -8.51 13.77
CA THR A 192 13.69 -8.67 15.06
C THR A 192 14.27 -7.75 16.11
N GLU A 193 15.59 -7.53 16.12
CA GLU A 193 16.26 -6.59 17.02
C GLU A 193 15.75 -5.16 16.85
N GLN A 194 15.59 -4.70 15.61
CA GLN A 194 15.01 -3.38 15.34
C GLN A 194 13.56 -3.28 15.78
N LYS A 195 12.74 -4.32 15.55
CA LYS A 195 11.35 -4.36 16.05
C LYS A 195 11.26 -4.24 17.56
N ARG A 196 12.24 -4.77 18.30
CA ARG A 196 12.29 -4.72 19.76
C ARG A 196 12.50 -3.31 20.34
N PHE A 197 12.76 -2.30 19.53
CA PHE A 197 12.71 -0.89 19.98
C PHE A 197 11.33 -0.51 20.54
N GLY A 198 10.29 -1.23 20.15
CA GLY A 198 8.93 -1.04 20.63
C GLY A 198 8.53 -1.90 21.83
N VAL A 199 9.44 -2.60 22.50
CA VAL A 199 9.10 -3.33 23.73
C VAL A 199 8.63 -2.35 24.80
N GLY A 200 7.40 -2.54 25.27
CA GLY A 200 6.75 -1.65 26.24
C GLY A 200 6.12 -0.38 25.66
N ASP A 201 6.26 -0.15 24.36
CA ASP A 201 5.63 0.99 23.66
C ASP A 201 5.46 0.64 22.17
N PHE A 202 4.29 0.13 21.80
CA PHE A 202 4.01 -0.31 20.45
C PHE A 202 4.21 0.78 19.37
N THR A 203 4.12 2.05 19.74
CA THR A 203 4.30 3.17 18.80
C THR A 203 5.74 3.30 18.30
N LYS A 204 6.68 2.67 19.00
CA LYS A 204 8.11 2.62 18.65
C LYS A 204 8.50 1.37 17.84
N ILE A 205 7.58 0.44 17.62
CA ILE A 205 7.85 -0.70 16.72
C ILE A 205 7.99 -0.14 15.30
N PRO A 206 9.16 -0.29 14.63
CA PRO A 206 9.29 0.13 13.25
C PRO A 206 8.23 -0.50 12.34
N ASN A 207 7.50 0.32 11.59
CA ASN A 207 6.42 -0.14 10.71
C ASN A 207 6.97 -0.62 9.38
N GLY A 208 6.71 -1.88 9.05
CA GLY A 208 7.07 -2.46 7.77
C GLY A 208 7.33 -3.96 7.84
N THR A 209 7.07 -4.63 6.73
CA THR A 209 7.29 -6.06 6.55
C THR A 209 8.02 -6.34 5.24
N GLY A 210 8.65 -7.50 5.12
CA GLY A 210 9.17 -8.02 3.87
C GLY A 210 8.03 -8.46 2.94
N GLY A 211 8.34 -8.78 1.69
CA GLY A 211 7.36 -9.28 0.72
C GLY A 211 7.82 -9.25 -0.74
N LEU A 212 8.94 -8.58 -1.03
CA LEU A 212 9.39 -8.35 -2.41
C LEU A 212 9.57 -9.67 -3.18
N GLU A 213 10.24 -10.65 -2.57
CA GLU A 213 10.53 -11.94 -3.20
C GLU A 213 9.32 -12.88 -3.22
N ASP A 214 8.31 -12.63 -2.40
CA ASP A 214 7.19 -13.53 -2.20
C ASP A 214 5.91 -13.07 -2.90
N ARG A 215 5.86 -11.81 -3.36
CA ARG A 215 4.68 -11.24 -4.00
C ARG A 215 4.13 -12.11 -5.12
N LEU A 216 4.95 -12.45 -6.10
CA LEU A 216 4.48 -13.21 -7.27
C LEU A 216 4.11 -14.66 -6.91
N PRO A 217 4.92 -15.44 -6.17
CA PRO A 217 4.54 -16.78 -5.74
C PRO A 217 3.28 -16.83 -4.88
N MET A 218 3.14 -15.89 -3.95
CA MET A 218 1.96 -15.83 -3.08
C MET A 218 0.70 -15.43 -3.86
N LEU A 219 0.81 -14.44 -4.75
CA LEU A 219 -0.32 -14.03 -5.59
C LEU A 219 -0.73 -15.15 -6.56
N TRP A 220 0.23 -15.91 -7.12
CA TRP A 220 -0.06 -17.09 -7.91
C TRP A 220 -0.79 -18.15 -7.10
N THR A 221 -0.27 -18.48 -5.93
CA THR A 221 -0.83 -19.52 -5.06
C THR A 221 -2.22 -19.20 -4.57
N HIS A 222 -2.44 -17.98 -4.06
CA HIS A 222 -3.72 -17.56 -3.46
C HIS A 222 -4.69 -16.90 -4.46
N GLY A 223 -4.22 -16.49 -5.61
CA GLY A 223 -5.01 -15.89 -6.67
C GLY A 223 -5.32 -16.87 -7.80
N VAL A 224 -4.30 -17.25 -8.57
CA VAL A 224 -4.50 -18.06 -9.80
C VAL A 224 -4.87 -19.50 -9.48
N ARG A 225 -4.13 -20.18 -8.59
CA ARG A 225 -4.39 -21.59 -8.25
C ARG A 225 -5.75 -21.81 -7.55
N THR A 226 -6.28 -20.79 -6.90
CA THR A 226 -7.60 -20.84 -6.27
C THR A 226 -8.74 -20.38 -7.18
N GLY A 227 -8.44 -19.95 -8.40
CA GLY A 227 -9.44 -19.45 -9.35
C GLY A 227 -9.95 -18.02 -9.06
N ARG A 228 -9.34 -17.30 -8.12
CA ARG A 228 -9.68 -15.89 -7.84
C ARG A 228 -9.21 -14.95 -8.95
N LEU A 229 -8.11 -15.28 -9.61
CA LEU A 229 -7.57 -14.53 -10.74
C LEU A 229 -7.28 -15.49 -11.89
N THR A 230 -7.51 -15.02 -13.11
CA THR A 230 -6.97 -15.64 -14.32
C THR A 230 -5.48 -15.30 -14.47
N MET A 231 -4.76 -16.02 -15.31
CA MET A 231 -3.37 -15.69 -15.64
C MET A 231 -3.22 -14.29 -16.25
N ASN A 232 -4.20 -13.85 -17.04
CA ASN A 232 -4.20 -12.52 -17.63
C ASN A 232 -4.37 -11.42 -16.57
N GLU A 233 -5.27 -11.61 -15.60
CA GLU A 233 -5.45 -10.70 -14.47
C GLU A 233 -4.20 -10.67 -13.58
N PHE A 234 -3.57 -11.82 -13.34
CA PHE A 234 -2.31 -11.88 -12.60
C PHE A 234 -1.24 -10.99 -13.27
N VAL A 235 -1.06 -11.12 -14.59
CA VAL A 235 -0.10 -10.26 -15.33
C VAL A 235 -0.55 -8.80 -15.33
N ALA A 236 -1.85 -8.55 -15.44
CA ALA A 236 -2.39 -7.19 -15.42
C ALA A 236 -2.05 -6.47 -14.10
N VAL A 237 -2.35 -7.08 -12.95
CA VAL A 237 -2.17 -6.45 -11.62
C VAL A 237 -0.71 -6.41 -11.16
N THR A 238 0.19 -7.16 -11.79
CA THR A 238 1.60 -7.19 -11.42
C THR A 238 2.52 -6.42 -12.38
N SER A 239 2.06 -6.12 -13.58
CA SER A 239 2.91 -5.55 -14.64
C SER A 239 2.16 -4.54 -15.53
N THR A 240 1.15 -4.98 -16.31
CA THR A 240 0.56 -4.15 -17.37
C THR A 240 -0.14 -2.92 -16.82
N ASN A 241 -0.90 -3.05 -15.74
CA ASN A 241 -1.67 -1.94 -15.19
C ASN A 241 -0.77 -0.83 -14.65
N ILE A 242 0.27 -1.18 -13.88
CA ILE A 242 1.21 -0.18 -13.38
C ILE A 242 1.98 0.52 -14.51
N ALA A 243 2.34 -0.22 -15.56
CA ALA A 243 2.99 0.36 -16.73
C ALA A 243 2.08 1.38 -17.45
N LYS A 244 0.77 1.11 -17.51
CA LYS A 244 -0.22 2.06 -18.07
C LYS A 244 -0.41 3.27 -17.18
N ILE A 245 -0.52 3.08 -15.84
CA ILE A 245 -0.70 4.16 -14.86
C ILE A 245 0.48 5.12 -14.91
N LEU A 246 1.71 4.60 -14.97
CA LEU A 246 2.95 5.39 -15.00
C LEU A 246 3.36 5.86 -16.41
N ASN A 247 2.50 5.65 -17.40
CA ASN A 247 2.76 6.02 -18.80
C ASN A 247 4.03 5.38 -19.40
N CYS A 248 4.39 4.17 -18.95
CA CYS A 248 5.51 3.39 -19.47
C CYS A 248 5.07 2.32 -20.50
N TYR A 249 3.77 2.09 -20.65
CA TYR A 249 3.22 1.14 -21.61
C TYR A 249 3.24 1.74 -23.03
N PRO A 250 3.57 0.98 -24.10
CA PRO A 250 3.87 -0.46 -24.15
C PRO A 250 5.37 -0.79 -23.99
N LYS A 251 6.23 0.20 -23.75
CA LYS A 251 7.68 -0.03 -23.55
C LYS A 251 7.92 -1.03 -22.40
N LYS A 252 7.15 -0.90 -21.31
CA LYS A 252 7.06 -1.84 -20.18
C LYS A 252 5.66 -2.43 -20.12
N GLY A 253 5.50 -3.59 -19.47
CA GLY A 253 4.20 -4.21 -19.21
C GLY A 253 3.57 -4.94 -20.40
N ALA A 254 4.33 -5.19 -21.49
CA ALA A 254 3.90 -5.95 -22.66
C ALA A 254 5.05 -6.78 -23.25
N VAL A 255 4.70 -7.90 -23.87
CA VAL A 255 5.62 -8.71 -24.69
C VAL A 255 5.31 -8.41 -26.15
N LEU A 256 5.93 -7.37 -26.69
CA LEU A 256 5.70 -6.86 -28.05
C LEU A 256 7.03 -6.52 -28.72
N VAL A 257 7.06 -6.53 -30.06
CA VAL A 257 8.20 -6.02 -30.82
C VAL A 257 8.39 -4.54 -30.51
N GLY A 258 9.59 -4.15 -30.08
CA GLY A 258 9.93 -2.79 -29.66
C GLY A 258 9.72 -2.49 -28.19
N ALA A 259 9.13 -3.42 -27.39
CA ALA A 259 9.12 -3.32 -25.94
C ALA A 259 10.47 -3.76 -25.34
N ASP A 260 10.73 -3.36 -24.09
CA ASP A 260 11.90 -3.83 -23.35
C ASP A 260 11.74 -5.32 -23.02
N ALA A 261 12.83 -6.08 -23.11
CA ALA A 261 12.85 -7.52 -22.86
C ALA A 261 13.03 -7.85 -21.35
N ASP A 262 12.27 -7.19 -20.50
CA ASP A 262 12.20 -7.51 -19.07
C ASP A 262 11.22 -8.69 -18.88
N LEU A 263 11.74 -9.91 -19.00
CA LEU A 263 10.94 -11.12 -19.09
C LEU A 263 11.12 -12.00 -17.85
N ILE A 264 10.03 -12.63 -17.42
CA ILE A 264 10.03 -13.66 -16.36
C ILE A 264 9.63 -14.99 -17.00
N VAL A 265 10.42 -16.04 -16.73
CA VAL A 265 10.02 -17.43 -17.01
C VAL A 265 9.36 -17.99 -15.76
N TRP A 266 8.09 -18.37 -15.90
CA TRP A 266 7.26 -18.84 -14.79
C TRP A 266 7.00 -20.35 -14.88
N ASP A 267 7.37 -21.09 -13.82
CA ASP A 267 7.01 -22.49 -13.68
C ASP A 267 5.86 -22.61 -12.67
N PRO A 268 4.64 -22.91 -13.12
CA PRO A 268 3.44 -22.93 -12.28
C PRO A 268 3.42 -24.11 -11.29
N GLU A 269 4.22 -25.15 -11.54
CA GLU A 269 4.25 -26.36 -10.70
C GLU A 269 5.38 -26.34 -9.65
N LYS A 270 6.33 -25.43 -9.78
CA LYS A 270 7.43 -25.31 -8.84
C LYS A 270 6.93 -24.78 -7.49
N SER A 271 7.37 -25.39 -6.42
CA SER A 271 7.08 -24.96 -5.04
C SER A 271 8.35 -24.67 -4.26
N LYS A 272 8.27 -23.77 -3.29
CA LYS A 272 9.33 -23.50 -2.32
C LYS A 272 8.74 -23.28 -0.93
N THR A 273 9.51 -23.59 0.11
CA THR A 273 9.20 -23.16 1.46
C THR A 273 9.83 -21.78 1.68
N ILE A 274 9.00 -20.79 2.05
CA ILE A 274 9.46 -19.43 2.39
C ILE A 274 10.13 -19.49 3.76
N LYS A 275 11.40 -19.10 3.82
CA LYS A 275 12.20 -19.03 5.06
C LYS A 275 13.14 -17.83 4.98
N ALA A 276 13.42 -17.17 6.12
CA ALA A 276 14.40 -16.08 6.17
C ALA A 276 15.75 -16.48 5.55
N SER A 277 16.24 -17.71 5.84
CA SER A 277 17.51 -18.22 5.32
C SER A 277 17.54 -18.44 3.79
N THR A 278 16.41 -18.35 3.09
CA THR A 278 16.32 -18.48 1.63
C THR A 278 15.98 -17.18 0.92
N GLN A 279 15.78 -16.10 1.67
CA GLN A 279 15.51 -14.76 1.15
C GLN A 279 16.82 -14.02 0.88
N GLN A 280 16.81 -13.12 -0.10
CA GLN A 280 17.91 -12.18 -0.36
C GLN A 280 17.82 -10.94 0.54
N SER A 281 16.61 -10.65 1.07
CA SER A 281 16.40 -9.56 2.02
C SER A 281 17.09 -9.86 3.35
N ALA A 282 17.73 -8.84 3.94
CA ALA A 282 18.39 -8.94 5.25
C ALA A 282 17.35 -8.90 6.40
N ILE A 283 16.47 -9.90 6.46
CA ILE A 283 15.47 -10.09 7.51
C ILE A 283 15.61 -11.47 8.14
N ASP A 284 15.23 -11.59 9.40
CA ASP A 284 15.27 -12.82 10.20
C ASP A 284 13.87 -13.34 10.57
#